data_4b70aef33bb95fe87133e18d26f21d7f
#
_entry.id   4b70aef33bb95fe87133e18d26f21d7f
#
_cell.length_a   1.000
_cell.length_b   1.000
_cell.length_c   1.000
_cell.angle_alpha   90.00
_cell.angle_beta   90.00
_cell.angle_gamma   90.00
#
_symmetry.space_group_name_H-M   'P 1'
#
loop_
_entity.id
_entity.type
_entity.pdbx_description
1 polymer ?
#
loop_
_entity_poly.entity_id
_entity_poly.type
_entity_poly.pdbx_seq_one_letter_code
_entity_poly.pdbx_strand_id
1 'polypeptide(L)'
;MMSLVQPEIKIVEPYYYKRERSNSTYPLELMLRIFILQNLYDLADMKVMYKILYNRAFGEFCCVSTPDDVPDGDTIGRFRNLLIKHELQKKI
;
A
#
# COMPACT_ATOMS: atom_id res chain seq x y z
N MET A 1 11.02 -2.04 16.40
CA MET A 1 9.56 -1.90 16.54
C MET A 1 8.85 -2.79 15.55
N MET A 2 7.81 -3.44 16.01
CA MET A 2 7.06 -4.34 15.14
C MET A 2 6.24 -3.57 14.13
N SER A 3 6.23 -4.08 12.89
CA SER A 3 5.41 -3.51 11.85
C SER A 3 3.94 -3.84 12.09
N LEU A 4 3.06 -2.87 11.87
CA LEU A 4 1.64 -3.08 12.00
C LEU A 4 1.10 -4.03 10.93
N VAL A 5 1.85 -4.22 9.84
CA VAL A 5 1.38 -5.00 8.69
C VAL A 5 2.15 -6.31 8.54
N GLN A 6 2.93 -6.70 9.55
CA GLN A 6 3.76 -7.89 9.45
C GLN A 6 2.96 -9.16 9.15
N PRO A 7 1.84 -9.43 9.84
CA PRO A 7 1.06 -10.62 9.50
C PRO A 7 0.45 -10.55 8.10
N GLU A 8 0.02 -9.37 7.71
CA GLU A 8 -0.60 -9.17 6.40
C GLU A 8 0.40 -9.36 5.27
N ILE A 9 1.67 -9.02 5.52
CA ILE A 9 2.70 -9.21 4.52
C ILE A 9 2.79 -10.68 4.12
N LYS A 10 2.75 -11.58 5.09
CA LYS A 10 2.85 -13.00 4.81
C LYS A 10 1.67 -13.52 4.00
N ILE A 11 0.51 -12.93 4.19
CA ILE A 11 -0.69 -13.32 3.46
C ILE A 11 -0.61 -12.86 2.01
N VAL A 12 -0.14 -11.64 1.77
CA VAL A 12 -0.18 -11.01 0.46
C VAL A 12 1.07 -11.27 -0.38
N GLU A 13 2.20 -11.49 0.29
CA GLU A 13 3.49 -11.57 -0.39
C GLU A 13 3.53 -12.52 -1.59
N PRO A 14 3.00 -13.76 -1.48
CA PRO A 14 3.06 -14.68 -2.63
C PRO A 14 2.33 -14.13 -3.86
N TYR A 15 1.26 -13.39 -3.64
CA TYR A 15 0.48 -12.83 -4.75
C TYR A 15 1.13 -11.58 -5.32
N TYR A 16 1.71 -10.77 -4.45
CA TYR A 16 2.28 -9.49 -4.86
C TYR A 16 3.52 -9.68 -5.74
N TYR A 17 4.49 -10.44 -5.26
CA TYR A 17 5.74 -10.60 -5.98
C TYR A 17 5.62 -11.52 -7.18
N LYS A 18 4.70 -12.45 -7.14
CA LYS A 18 4.44 -13.28 -8.31
C LYS A 18 3.92 -12.45 -9.46
N ARG A 19 3.10 -11.46 -9.16
CA ARG A 19 2.49 -10.62 -10.19
C ARG A 19 3.42 -9.52 -10.66
N GLU A 20 4.13 -8.88 -9.74
CA GLU A 20 4.93 -7.71 -10.06
C GLU A 20 6.35 -8.01 -10.44
N ARG A 21 6.79 -9.16 -10.15
CA ARG A 21 8.10 -9.63 -10.58
C ARG A 21 9.18 -8.57 -10.63
N SER A 22 9.82 -8.48 -11.80
CA SER A 22 10.99 -7.63 -12.00
C SER A 22 10.70 -6.15 -11.95
N ASN A 23 9.45 -5.78 -12.11
CA ASN A 23 9.08 -4.37 -12.16
C ASN A 23 8.52 -3.87 -10.85
N SER A 24 8.60 -4.67 -9.81
CA SER A 24 8.12 -4.24 -8.51
C SER A 24 8.98 -3.10 -8.02
N THR A 25 8.43 -1.91 -7.96
CA THR A 25 9.14 -0.71 -7.58
C THR A 25 8.97 -0.38 -6.11
N TYR A 26 7.85 -0.78 -5.54
CA TYR A 26 7.50 -0.36 -4.18
C TYR A 26 7.42 -1.55 -3.26
N PRO A 27 7.94 -1.43 -2.03
CA PRO A 27 7.87 -2.52 -1.06
C PRO A 27 6.44 -2.87 -0.71
N LEU A 28 6.21 -4.15 -0.47
CA LEU A 28 4.87 -4.61 -0.11
C LEU A 28 4.38 -3.93 1.17
N GLU A 29 5.26 -3.72 2.13
CA GLU A 29 4.85 -3.08 3.38
C GLU A 29 4.29 -1.69 3.13
N LEU A 30 4.92 -0.94 2.24
CA LEU A 30 4.42 0.40 1.87
C LEU A 30 3.02 0.31 1.29
N MET A 31 2.82 -0.63 0.36
CA MET A 31 1.52 -0.76 -0.27
C MET A 31 0.43 -1.13 0.73
N LEU A 32 0.77 -2.01 1.68
CA LEU A 32 -0.20 -2.39 2.70
C LEU A 32 -0.52 -1.24 3.64
N ARG A 33 0.46 -0.44 3.99
CA ARG A 33 0.20 0.73 4.84
C ARG A 33 -0.71 1.72 4.15
N ILE A 34 -0.53 1.90 2.84
CA ILE A 34 -1.41 2.75 2.06
C ILE A 34 -2.83 2.20 2.05
N PHE A 35 -2.96 0.90 1.87
CA PHE A 35 -4.28 0.26 1.87
C PHE A 35 -4.99 0.45 3.22
N ILE A 36 -4.24 0.33 4.31
CA ILE A 36 -4.79 0.55 5.65
C ILE A 36 -5.31 1.98 5.78
N LEU A 37 -4.54 2.96 5.30
CA LEU A 37 -4.97 4.35 5.35
C LEU A 37 -6.25 4.57 4.54
N GLN A 38 -6.34 3.92 3.37
CA GLN A 38 -7.55 4.05 2.57
C GLN A 38 -8.77 3.56 3.31
N ASN A 39 -8.64 2.45 4.03
CA ASN A 39 -9.77 1.89 4.77
C ASN A 39 -10.12 2.71 6.01
N LEU A 40 -9.10 3.20 6.72
CA LEU A 40 -9.33 3.96 7.93
C LEU A 40 -10.02 5.30 7.65
N TYR A 41 -9.65 5.93 6.54
CA TYR A 41 -10.14 7.27 6.23
C TYR A 41 -11.03 7.32 5.00
N ASP A 42 -11.35 6.14 4.44
CA ASP A 42 -12.24 6.03 3.28
C ASP A 42 -11.75 6.89 2.12
N LEU A 43 -10.49 6.70 1.75
CA LEU A 43 -9.84 7.51 0.73
C LEU A 43 -9.75 6.77 -0.60
N ALA A 44 -10.08 7.47 -1.68
CA ALA A 44 -9.85 6.95 -3.03
C ALA A 44 -8.36 6.91 -3.34
N ASP A 45 -8.00 6.20 -4.41
CA ASP A 45 -6.60 5.99 -4.75
C ASP A 45 -5.82 7.28 -4.92
N MET A 46 -6.37 8.24 -5.65
CA MET A 46 -5.71 9.52 -5.85
C MET A 46 -5.69 10.34 -4.56
N LYS A 47 -6.75 10.25 -3.78
CA LYS A 47 -6.84 11.00 -2.54
C LYS A 47 -5.78 10.56 -1.54
N VAL A 48 -5.59 9.25 -1.38
CA VAL A 48 -4.58 8.77 -0.43
C VAL A 48 -3.19 9.14 -0.91
N MET A 49 -2.96 9.11 -2.22
CA MET A 49 -1.67 9.54 -2.77
C MET A 49 -1.38 10.99 -2.37
N TYR A 50 -2.34 11.89 -2.59
CA TYR A 50 -2.16 13.29 -2.24
C TYR A 50 -1.98 13.49 -0.74
N LYS A 51 -2.69 12.72 0.07
CA LYS A 51 -2.52 12.81 1.51
C LYS A 51 -1.11 12.43 1.93
N ILE A 52 -0.57 11.37 1.34
CA ILE A 52 0.79 10.95 1.67
C ILE A 52 1.80 12.01 1.23
N LEU A 53 1.58 12.61 0.05
CA LEU A 53 2.48 13.63 -0.47
C LEU A 53 2.47 14.92 0.36
N TYR A 54 1.31 15.32 0.85
CA TYR A 54 1.15 16.65 1.44
C TYR A 54 0.81 16.65 2.91
N ASN A 55 0.59 15.51 3.51
CA ASN A 55 0.32 15.42 4.95
C ASN A 55 1.47 14.67 5.60
N ARG A 56 2.19 15.36 6.48
CA ARG A 56 3.38 14.80 7.09
C ARG A 56 3.09 13.53 7.87
N ALA A 57 1.98 13.50 8.60
CA ALA A 57 1.65 12.34 9.41
C ALA A 57 1.41 11.12 8.55
N PHE A 58 0.75 11.28 7.40
CA PHE A 58 0.52 10.18 6.49
C PHE A 58 1.83 9.69 5.90
N GLY A 59 2.70 10.62 5.52
CA GLY A 59 4.01 10.24 4.98
C GLY A 59 4.83 9.47 5.99
N GLU A 60 4.81 9.89 7.24
CA GLU A 60 5.55 9.19 8.30
C GLU A 60 4.99 7.81 8.56
N PHE A 61 3.67 7.67 8.54
CA PHE A 61 3.06 6.35 8.73
C PHE A 61 3.51 5.38 7.64
N CYS A 62 3.62 5.86 6.42
CA CYS A 62 4.05 5.03 5.28
C CYS A 62 5.56 4.92 5.16
N CYS A 63 6.29 5.63 6.00
CA CYS A 63 7.76 5.60 6.00
C CYS A 63 8.36 6.08 4.69
N VAL A 64 7.73 7.06 4.04
CA VAL A 64 8.28 7.64 2.82
C VAL A 64 9.16 8.82 3.17
N SER A 65 10.28 8.94 2.48
CA SER A 65 11.25 10.01 2.70
C SER A 65 11.17 11.11 1.67
N THR A 66 10.81 10.75 0.44
CA THR A 66 10.75 11.71 -0.66
C THR A 66 9.49 11.46 -1.47
N PRO A 67 9.05 12.44 -2.27
CA PRO A 67 7.90 12.23 -3.14
C PRO A 67 8.06 11.06 -4.10
N ASP A 68 9.29 10.73 -4.47
CA ASP A 68 9.55 9.61 -5.37
C ASP A 68 9.19 8.27 -4.74
N ASP A 69 9.13 8.22 -3.42
CA ASP A 69 8.77 6.99 -2.72
C ASP A 69 7.27 6.73 -2.70
N VAL A 70 6.48 7.67 -3.18
CA VAL A 70 5.02 7.57 -3.11
C VAL A 70 4.49 7.00 -4.42
N PRO A 71 3.79 5.84 -4.37
CA PRO A 71 3.18 5.28 -5.58
C PRO A 71 2.10 6.22 -6.11
N ASP A 72 1.92 6.23 -7.43
CA ASP A 72 0.85 7.01 -8.01
C ASP A 72 -0.49 6.30 -7.82
N GLY A 73 -1.58 6.99 -8.16
CA GLY A 73 -2.92 6.45 -7.97
C GLY A 73 -3.15 5.15 -8.75
N ASP A 74 -2.56 5.06 -9.94
CA ASP A 74 -2.67 3.87 -10.76
C ASP A 74 -2.07 2.64 -10.06
N THR A 75 -0.89 2.82 -9.51
CA THR A 75 -0.20 1.75 -8.81
C THR A 75 -0.99 1.32 -7.58
N ILE A 76 -1.50 2.30 -6.84
CA ILE A 76 -2.30 2.03 -5.65
C ILE A 76 -3.57 1.27 -6.03
N GLY A 77 -4.22 1.68 -7.11
CA GLY A 77 -5.43 1.02 -7.57
C GLY A 77 -5.19 -0.42 -8.00
N ARG A 78 -4.08 -0.66 -8.67
CA ARG A 78 -3.75 -2.03 -9.09
C ARG A 78 -3.50 -2.94 -7.89
N PHE A 79 -2.85 -2.41 -6.87
CA PHE A 79 -2.63 -3.18 -5.65
C PHE A 79 -3.95 -3.50 -4.95
N ARG A 80 -4.84 -2.50 -4.85
CA ARG A 80 -6.14 -2.70 -4.24
C ARG A 80 -6.94 -3.75 -5.00
N ASN A 81 -6.88 -3.71 -6.33
CA ASN A 81 -7.58 -4.70 -7.15
C ASN A 81 -6.99 -6.10 -6.96
N LEU A 82 -5.69 -6.18 -6.75
CA LEU A 82 -5.05 -7.47 -6.46
C LEU A 82 -5.62 -8.07 -5.19
N LEU A 83 -5.77 -7.26 -4.16
CA LEU A 83 -6.31 -7.72 -2.89
C LEU A 83 -7.77 -8.17 -3.04
N ILE A 84 -8.54 -7.42 -3.80
CA ILE A 84 -9.94 -7.75 -4.02
C ILE A 84 -10.08 -9.04 -4.83
N LYS A 85 -9.28 -9.18 -5.87
CA LYS A 85 -9.32 -10.34 -6.75
C LYS A 85 -9.08 -11.63 -5.98
N HIS A 86 -8.17 -11.59 -5.02
CA HIS A 86 -7.84 -12.77 -4.24
C HIS A 86 -8.53 -12.79 -2.88
N GLU A 87 -9.46 -11.86 -2.67
CA GLU A 87 -10.23 -11.73 -1.43
C GLU A 87 -9.33 -11.57 -0.21
N LEU A 88 -8.16 -11.00 -0.41
CA LEU A 88 -7.19 -10.83 0.67
C LEU A 88 -7.58 -9.73 1.63
N GLN A 89 -8.39 -8.77 1.19
CA GLN A 89 -8.80 -7.68 2.07
C GLN A 89 -9.61 -8.19 3.26
N LYS A 90 -10.21 -9.35 3.15
CA LYS A 90 -10.96 -9.94 4.25
C LYS A 90 -10.06 -10.50 5.33
N LYS A 91 -8.79 -10.72 5.00
CA LYS A 91 -7.84 -11.31 5.93
C LYS A 91 -6.91 -10.26 6.54
N ILE A 92 -7.04 -9.02 6.10
CA ILE A 92 -6.24 -7.91 6.63
C ILE A 92 -7.00 -7.09 7.70
#